data_14522db07cc791cc98c7e5607114bc9a
#
_entry.id   14522db07cc791cc98c7e5607114bc9a
#
_cell.length_a   1.000
_cell.length_b   1.000
_cell.length_c   1.000
_cell.angle_alpha   90.00
_cell.angle_beta   90.00
_cell.angle_gamma   90.00
#
_symmetry.space_group_name_H-M   'P 1'
#
loop_
_entity.id
_entity.type
_entity.pdbx_description
1 polymer ?
#
loop_
_entity_poly.entity_id
_entity_poly.type
_entity_poly.pdbx_seq_one_letter_code
_entity_poly.pdbx_strand_id
1 'polypeptide(L)' 'GQGIGRALIEDAKARSARLMLWTFVANEGARRFYDTHGFREVTRTTGDNDEGLPDIRLLWERTPA' A
#
# COMPACT_ATOMS: atom_id res chain seq x y z
N GLY A 1 -4.79 14.20 7.79
CA GLY A 1 -3.59 14.84 7.30
C GLY A 1 -2.45 13.86 7.10
N GLN A 2 -1.38 14.35 6.53
CA GLN A 2 -0.22 13.50 6.25
C GLN A 2 0.39 12.93 7.52
N GLY A 3 0.39 13.68 8.59
CA GLY A 3 0.94 13.23 9.87
C GLY A 3 0.18 12.05 10.45
N ILE A 4 -1.14 12.04 10.32
CA ILE A 4 -1.97 10.94 10.82
C ILE A 4 -1.73 9.68 10.00
N GLY A 5 -1.70 9.79 8.69
CA GLY A 5 -1.45 8.64 7.82
C GLY A 5 -0.10 8.03 8.08
N ARG A 6 0.92 8.86 8.24
CA ARG A 6 2.27 8.40 8.55
C ARG A 6 2.33 7.68 9.90
N ALA A 7 1.68 8.23 10.92
CA ALA A 7 1.66 7.62 12.24
C ALA A 7 1.00 6.24 12.21
N LEU A 8 -0.10 6.10 11.46
CA LEU A 8 -0.80 4.84 11.35
C LEU A 8 0.05 3.78 10.65
N ILE A 9 0.72 4.15 9.57
CA ILE A 9 1.55 3.19 8.83
C ILE A 9 2.78 2.78 9.65
N GLU A 10 3.37 3.71 10.38
CA GLU A 10 4.51 3.40 11.25
C GLU A 10 4.10 2.46 12.38
N ASP A 11 2.91 2.68 12.96
CA ASP A 11 2.39 1.79 13.99
C ASP A 11 2.14 0.39 13.44
N ALA A 12 1.54 0.30 12.27
CA ALA A 12 1.28 -1.00 11.63
C ALA A 12 2.59 -1.73 11.35
N LYS A 13 3.62 -1.04 10.87
CA LYS A 13 4.93 -1.63 10.62
C LYS A 13 5.59 -2.13 11.90
N ALA A 14 5.40 -1.41 13.00
CA ALA A 14 5.98 -1.81 14.28
C ALA A 14 5.39 -3.12 14.79
N ARG A 15 4.15 -3.41 14.42
CA ARG A 15 3.41 -4.59 14.89
C ARG A 15 3.49 -5.79 13.95
N SER A 16 3.98 -5.60 12.72
CA SER A 16 3.90 -6.63 11.69
C SER A 16 5.23 -6.81 11.00
N ALA A 17 5.49 -8.04 10.56
CA ALA A 17 6.65 -8.33 9.71
C ALA A 17 6.35 -8.06 8.25
N ARG A 18 5.07 -8.01 7.89
CA ARG A 18 4.61 -7.84 6.52
C ARG A 18 3.26 -7.13 6.53
N LEU A 19 3.09 -6.21 5.60
CA LEU A 19 1.82 -5.52 5.38
C LEU A 19 1.44 -5.61 3.92
N MET A 20 0.18 -5.89 3.65
CA MET A 20 -0.32 -6.03 2.30
C MET A 20 -1.64 -5.28 2.16
N LEU A 21 -1.82 -4.57 1.06
CA LEU A 21 -3.04 -3.82 0.82
C LEU A 21 -3.33 -3.70 -0.67
N TRP A 22 -4.56 -3.31 -0.97
CA TRP A 22 -4.99 -3.02 -2.34
C TRP A 22 -5.31 -1.54 -2.46
N THR A 23 -4.98 -0.94 -3.60
CA THR A 23 -5.40 0.42 -3.93
C THR A 23 -5.67 0.48 -5.43
N PHE A 24 -6.49 1.45 -5.86
CA PHE A 24 -6.77 1.62 -7.28
C PHE A 24 -5.55 2.22 -7.98
N VAL A 25 -5.31 1.76 -9.22
CA VAL A 25 -4.23 2.30 -10.04
C VAL A 25 -4.38 3.81 -10.21
N ALA A 26 -5.63 4.27 -10.35
CA ALA A 26 -5.90 5.70 -10.55
C ALA A 26 -5.63 6.56 -9.32
N ASN A 27 -5.51 5.95 -8.14
CA ASN A 27 -5.25 6.71 -6.91
C ASN A 27 -3.75 6.99 -6.77
N GLU A 28 -3.27 7.98 -7.53
CA GLU A 28 -1.85 8.30 -7.58
C GLU A 28 -1.32 8.80 -6.24
N GLY A 29 -2.15 9.52 -5.47
CA GLY A 29 -1.75 10.01 -4.16
C GLY A 29 -1.47 8.88 -3.19
N ALA A 30 -2.35 7.87 -3.16
CA ALA A 30 -2.14 6.70 -2.31
C ALA A 30 -0.91 5.91 -2.75
N ARG A 31 -0.74 5.71 -4.06
CA ARG A 31 0.41 4.96 -4.58
C ARG A 31 1.71 5.63 -4.20
N ARG A 32 1.78 6.95 -4.32
CA ARG A 32 2.96 7.72 -3.95
C ARG A 32 3.24 7.64 -2.45
N PHE A 33 2.18 7.73 -1.66
CA PHE A 33 2.29 7.62 -0.20
C PHE A 33 2.89 6.27 0.21
N TYR A 34 2.34 5.18 -0.33
CA TYR A 34 2.82 3.85 0.03
C TYR A 34 4.22 3.58 -0.52
N ASP A 35 4.53 4.08 -1.72
CA ASP A 35 5.88 3.95 -2.27
C ASP A 35 6.90 4.65 -1.38
N THR A 36 6.56 5.83 -0.89
CA THR A 36 7.42 6.58 0.04
C THR A 36 7.66 5.79 1.32
N HIS A 37 6.70 4.95 1.72
CA HIS A 37 6.81 4.15 2.94
C HIS A 37 7.33 2.73 2.69
N GLY A 38 7.91 2.48 1.52
CA GLY A 38 8.60 1.23 1.26
C GLY A 38 7.74 0.09 0.74
N PHE A 39 6.52 0.39 0.32
CA PHE A 39 5.67 -0.62 -0.32
C PHE A 39 6.05 -0.77 -1.78
N ARG A 40 5.90 -1.98 -2.31
CA ARG A 40 6.13 -2.25 -3.72
C ARG A 40 4.92 -2.96 -4.33
N GLU A 41 4.72 -2.75 -5.63
CA GLU A 41 3.64 -3.42 -6.36
C GLU A 41 4.02 -4.88 -6.61
N VAL A 42 3.14 -5.81 -6.24
CA VAL A 42 3.38 -7.23 -6.45
C VAL A 42 2.37 -7.87 -7.40
N THR A 43 1.19 -7.26 -7.55
CA THR A 43 0.14 -7.79 -8.43
C THR A 43 -0.71 -6.62 -8.91
N ARG A 44 -1.25 -6.77 -10.11
CA ARG A 44 -2.14 -5.76 -10.70
C ARG A 44 -3.33 -6.48 -11.35
N THR A 45 -4.53 -5.93 -11.18
CA THR A 45 -5.70 -6.44 -11.87
C THR A 45 -6.20 -5.44 -12.91
N THR A 46 -7.07 -5.91 -13.79
CA THR A 46 -7.62 -5.07 -14.86
C THR A 46 -9.06 -4.63 -14.57
N GLY A 47 -9.49 -4.70 -13.29
CA GLY A 47 -10.81 -4.24 -12.91
C GLY A 47 -11.79 -5.36 -12.54
N ASP A 48 -11.28 -6.49 -12.06
CA ASP A 48 -12.10 -7.62 -11.61
C ASP A 48 -12.63 -7.40 -10.19
N ASN A 49 -13.14 -6.20 -9.94
CA ASN A 49 -13.70 -5.84 -8.63
C ASN A 49 -15.07 -5.20 -8.85
N ASP A 50 -15.80 -4.97 -7.75
CA ASP A 50 -17.15 -4.43 -7.82
C ASP A 50 -17.21 -3.06 -8.51
N GLU A 51 -16.15 -2.28 -8.40
CA GLU A 51 -16.06 -0.96 -9.00
C GLU A 51 -15.67 -0.99 -10.48
N GLY A 52 -15.18 -2.13 -10.98
CA GLY A 52 -14.74 -2.25 -12.36
C GLY A 52 -13.49 -1.42 -12.68
N LEU A 53 -12.71 -1.05 -11.66
CA LEU A 53 -11.52 -0.21 -11.83
C LEU A 53 -10.26 -1.03 -11.56
N PRO A 54 -9.21 -0.83 -12.38
CA PRO A 54 -7.95 -1.52 -12.14
C PRO A 54 -7.39 -1.22 -10.76
N ASP A 55 -6.91 -2.24 -10.07
CA ASP A 55 -6.28 -2.06 -8.77
C ASP A 55 -4.93 -2.77 -8.71
N ILE A 56 -4.15 -2.42 -7.70
CA ILE A 56 -2.84 -2.99 -7.47
C ILE A 56 -2.73 -3.47 -6.04
N ARG A 57 -1.97 -4.53 -5.86
CA ARG A 57 -1.64 -5.06 -4.55
C ARG A 57 -0.25 -4.59 -4.19
N LEU A 58 -0.14 -3.98 -3.02
CA LEU A 58 1.11 -3.43 -2.54
C LEU A 58 1.58 -4.22 -1.33
N LEU A 59 2.89 -4.41 -1.24
CA LEU A 59 3.50 -5.19 -0.18
C LEU A 59 4.66 -4.43 0.43
N TRP A 60 4.68 -4.42 1.75
CA TRP A 60 5.84 -4.00 2.54
C TRP A 60 6.28 -5.19 3.39
N GLU A 61 7.57 -5.45 3.42
CA GLU A 61 8.15 -6.48 4.28
C GLU A 61 9.26 -5.87 5.11
N ARG A 62 9.34 -6.28 6.38
CA ARG A 62 10.41 -5.82 7.25
C ARG A 62 11.73 -6.36 6.73
N THR A 63 12.70 -5.46 6.54
CA THR A 63 14.03 -5.86 6.09
C THR A 63 14.73 -6.62 7.20
N PRO A 64 15.29 -7.80 6.93
CA PRO A 64 16.10 -8.51 7.92
C PRO A 64 17.29 -7.67 8.34
N ALA A 65 17.59 -7.70 9.62
CA ALA A 65 18.73 -6.95 10.16
C ALA A 65 20.05 -7.58 9.72
#